data_91c00e836ff702959d15a26143bfc2e5
#
_entry.id   91c00e836ff702959d15a26143bfc2e5
#
_cell.length_a   1.000
_cell.length_b   1.000
_cell.length_c   1.000
_cell.angle_alpha   90.00
_cell.angle_beta   90.00
_cell.angle_gamma   90.00
#
_symmetry.space_group_name_H-M   'P 1'
#
loop_
_entity.id
_entity.type
_entity.pdbx_description
1 polymer ?
#
loop_
_entity_poly.entity_id
_entity_poly.type
_entity_poly.pdbx_seq_one_letter_code
_entity_poly.pdbx_strand_id
1 'polypeptide(L)'
;MFEIALGVARGIEYLHRGCQMQILHFDIKPHNILLDDNFNPKVSDFGLAKLYPIDDSFVSLTAARGTPGYIAPELFYKNIGGVSYKADVYSFGMLLMEMVGKRRNFKEFVNQLSEVYFPTWIYDQFDRGEDIDLGDVTNVEKNIVKKMVIVALWCVQMKPVIRPSMTKVLEMLESEIELLKMPPRPCLFPFELPTADHANISLAAMPTMSLEART
;
A
#
# COMPACT_ATOMS: atom_id res chain seq x y z
N MET A 1 16.59 -6.30 -1.14
CA MET A 1 15.18 -5.97 -0.90
C MET A 1 14.83 -4.55 -1.37
N PHE A 2 15.59 -3.55 -1.00
CA PHE A 2 15.35 -2.16 -1.43
C PHE A 2 15.42 -1.99 -2.96
N GLU A 3 16.44 -2.56 -3.63
CA GLU A 3 16.56 -2.54 -5.10
C GLU A 3 15.36 -3.21 -5.79
N ILE A 4 14.82 -4.28 -5.20
CA ILE A 4 13.61 -4.92 -5.70
C ILE A 4 12.43 -3.94 -5.60
N ALA A 5 12.27 -3.25 -4.46
CA ALA A 5 11.21 -2.26 -4.29
C ALA A 5 11.32 -1.11 -5.33
N LEU A 6 12.53 -0.59 -5.56
CA LEU A 6 12.80 0.40 -6.60
C LEU A 6 12.45 -0.11 -8.00
N GLY A 7 12.86 -1.33 -8.32
CA GLY A 7 12.57 -1.93 -9.62
C GLY A 7 11.07 -2.13 -9.84
N VAL A 8 10.32 -2.56 -8.83
CA VAL A 8 8.84 -2.64 -8.90
C VAL A 8 8.23 -1.26 -9.11
N ALA A 9 8.69 -0.24 -8.36
CA ALA A 9 8.19 1.12 -8.50
C ALA A 9 8.42 1.67 -9.92
N ARG A 10 9.59 1.43 -10.50
CA ARG A 10 9.91 1.80 -11.90
C ARG A 10 9.01 1.06 -12.90
N GLY A 11 8.74 -0.23 -12.66
CA GLY A 11 7.81 -1.00 -13.48
C GLY A 11 6.39 -0.42 -13.48
N ILE A 12 5.85 -0.09 -12.30
CA ILE A 12 4.51 0.51 -12.17
C ILE A 12 4.50 1.92 -12.77
N GLU A 13 5.55 2.72 -12.56
CA GLU A 13 5.67 4.05 -13.17
C GLU A 13 5.64 3.98 -14.69
N TYR A 14 6.35 3.01 -15.28
CA TYR A 14 6.31 2.77 -16.72
C TYR A 14 4.90 2.41 -17.21
N LEU A 15 4.16 1.56 -16.47
CA LEU A 15 2.77 1.23 -16.81
C LEU A 15 1.87 2.47 -16.77
N HIS A 16 2.12 3.39 -15.83
CA HIS A 16 1.30 4.58 -15.66
C HIS A 16 1.66 5.71 -16.66
N ARG A 17 2.90 5.81 -17.13
CA ARG A 17 3.37 6.96 -17.90
C ARG A 17 4.26 6.63 -19.10
N GLY A 18 4.85 5.46 -19.15
CA GLY A 18 5.79 5.07 -20.21
C GLY A 18 5.10 4.50 -21.45
N CYS A 19 3.80 4.22 -21.39
CA CYS A 19 3.00 3.68 -22.49
C CYS A 19 2.14 4.77 -23.14
N GLN A 20 1.68 4.52 -24.39
CA GLN A 20 0.76 5.44 -25.10
C GLN A 20 -0.58 5.59 -24.38
N MET A 21 -1.03 4.54 -23.71
CA MET A 21 -2.18 4.52 -22.81
C MET A 21 -1.71 4.16 -21.41
N GLN A 22 -2.33 4.75 -20.41
CA GLN A 22 -2.08 4.40 -19.02
C GLN A 22 -2.59 2.99 -18.75
N ILE A 23 -1.76 2.14 -18.17
CA ILE A 23 -2.10 0.78 -17.78
C ILE A 23 -2.27 0.75 -16.26
N LEU A 24 -3.49 0.52 -15.79
CA LEU A 24 -3.80 0.30 -14.38
C LEU A 24 -3.82 -1.20 -14.15
N HIS A 25 -2.94 -1.69 -13.28
CA HIS A 25 -2.73 -3.12 -13.07
C HIS A 25 -3.83 -3.75 -12.20
N PHE A 26 -4.23 -3.08 -11.12
CA PHE A 26 -5.25 -3.47 -10.14
C PHE A 26 -4.97 -4.75 -9.33
N ASP A 27 -3.82 -5.38 -9.50
CA ASP A 27 -3.46 -6.58 -8.73
C ASP A 27 -1.96 -6.62 -8.36
N ILE A 28 -1.41 -5.47 -7.95
CA ILE A 28 -0.03 -5.39 -7.44
C ILE A 28 0.03 -6.09 -6.09
N LYS A 29 0.81 -7.18 -6.02
CA LYS A 29 1.01 -8.01 -4.83
C LYS A 29 2.30 -8.84 -4.97
N PRO A 30 2.88 -9.42 -3.89
CA PRO A 30 4.11 -10.19 -3.97
C PRO A 30 4.09 -11.32 -5.01
N HIS A 31 2.97 -12.05 -5.12
CA HIS A 31 2.83 -13.17 -6.05
C HIS A 31 2.94 -12.77 -7.53
N ASN A 32 2.64 -11.51 -7.85
CA ASN A 32 2.69 -10.96 -9.20
C ASN A 32 4.00 -10.21 -9.49
N ILE A 33 4.97 -10.29 -8.57
CA ILE A 33 6.33 -9.77 -8.78
C ILE A 33 7.27 -10.95 -8.95
N LEU A 34 7.65 -11.21 -10.19
CA LEU A 34 8.62 -12.24 -10.53
C LEU A 34 10.03 -11.65 -10.49
N LEU A 35 11.00 -12.47 -10.11
CA LEU A 35 12.41 -12.09 -10.11
C LEU A 35 13.13 -12.90 -11.19
N ASP A 36 13.95 -12.23 -11.99
CA ASP A 36 14.87 -12.91 -12.89
C ASP A 36 16.11 -13.43 -12.13
N ASP A 37 17.03 -14.12 -12.83
CA ASP A 37 18.24 -14.72 -12.25
C ASP A 37 19.16 -13.69 -11.57
N ASN A 38 19.03 -12.42 -11.91
CA ASN A 38 19.76 -11.29 -11.32
C ASN A 38 18.95 -10.55 -10.25
N PHE A 39 17.83 -11.12 -9.79
CA PHE A 39 16.88 -10.51 -8.86
C PHE A 39 16.24 -9.21 -9.36
N ASN A 40 16.20 -8.96 -10.67
CA ASN A 40 15.45 -7.84 -11.22
C ASN A 40 13.95 -8.16 -11.19
N PRO A 41 13.12 -7.30 -10.60
CA PRO A 41 11.68 -7.54 -10.51
C PRO A 41 10.99 -7.29 -11.86
N LYS A 42 10.01 -8.13 -12.14
CA LYS A 42 9.11 -8.03 -13.29
C LYS A 42 7.67 -8.08 -12.79
N VAL A 43 6.90 -7.04 -13.09
CA VAL A 43 5.46 -7.05 -12.85
C VAL A 43 4.79 -8.02 -13.82
N SER A 44 3.94 -8.89 -13.30
CA SER A 44 3.29 -9.97 -14.06
C SER A 44 1.79 -10.07 -13.72
N ASP A 45 1.07 -10.92 -14.46
CA ASP A 45 -0.37 -11.18 -14.30
C ASP A 45 -1.25 -9.94 -14.55
N PHE A 46 -1.37 -9.57 -15.81
CA PHE A 46 -2.21 -8.46 -16.27
C PHE A 46 -3.70 -8.83 -16.44
N GLY A 47 -4.15 -9.93 -15.82
CA GLY A 47 -5.52 -10.42 -15.95
C GLY A 47 -6.61 -9.45 -15.48
N LEU A 48 -6.29 -8.56 -14.54
CA LEU A 48 -7.19 -7.50 -14.07
C LEU A 48 -6.89 -6.12 -14.66
N ALA A 49 -5.81 -5.98 -15.43
CA ALA A 49 -5.35 -4.69 -15.92
C ALA A 49 -6.35 -4.03 -16.88
N LYS A 50 -6.34 -2.71 -16.89
CA LYS A 50 -7.17 -1.87 -17.77
C LYS A 50 -6.33 -0.78 -18.42
N LEU A 51 -6.67 -0.50 -19.69
CA LEU A 51 -6.09 0.57 -20.49
C LEU A 51 -6.97 1.81 -20.41
N TYR A 52 -6.37 2.96 -20.16
CA TYR A 52 -7.07 4.24 -20.12
C TYR A 52 -6.28 5.33 -20.85
N PRO A 53 -6.96 6.31 -21.43
CA PRO A 53 -6.27 7.53 -21.91
C PRO A 53 -5.56 8.22 -20.75
N ILE A 54 -4.39 8.80 -21.02
CA ILE A 54 -3.57 9.47 -19.99
C ILE A 54 -4.31 10.67 -19.37
N ASP A 55 -5.22 11.29 -20.14
CA ASP A 55 -5.98 12.48 -19.73
C ASP A 55 -7.21 12.13 -18.87
N ASP A 56 -7.61 10.87 -18.79
CA ASP A 56 -8.74 10.43 -17.98
C ASP A 56 -8.34 10.30 -16.51
N SER A 57 -8.87 11.22 -15.68
CA SER A 57 -8.55 11.27 -14.25
C SER A 57 -9.17 10.13 -13.44
N PHE A 58 -10.30 9.57 -13.90
CA PHE A 58 -11.08 8.57 -13.15
C PHE A 58 -11.62 7.47 -14.06
N VAL A 59 -11.65 6.28 -13.46
CA VAL A 59 -12.06 5.05 -14.11
C VAL A 59 -13.42 4.62 -13.59
N SER A 60 -14.36 4.34 -14.49
CA SER A 60 -15.60 3.69 -14.12
C SER A 60 -15.39 2.17 -14.05
N LEU A 61 -15.50 1.59 -12.85
CA LEU A 61 -15.43 0.16 -12.64
C LEU A 61 -16.80 -0.40 -12.23
N THR A 62 -17.20 -1.49 -12.86
CA THR A 62 -18.47 -2.18 -12.59
C THR A 62 -18.42 -3.07 -11.35
N ALA A 63 -17.22 -3.45 -10.88
CA ALA A 63 -17.06 -4.31 -9.72
C ALA A 63 -15.70 -4.04 -9.03
N ALA A 64 -15.64 -4.30 -7.71
CA ALA A 64 -14.38 -4.34 -6.96
C ALA A 64 -13.44 -5.41 -7.55
N ARG A 65 -12.15 -5.07 -7.70
CA ARG A 65 -11.12 -5.92 -8.30
C ARG A 65 -9.85 -5.87 -7.47
N GLY A 66 -9.11 -6.98 -7.45
CA GLY A 66 -7.82 -7.10 -6.80
C GLY A 66 -7.82 -8.12 -5.67
N THR A 67 -6.68 -8.26 -5.00
CA THR A 67 -6.45 -9.24 -3.94
C THR A 67 -6.69 -8.62 -2.56
N PRO A 68 -7.47 -9.28 -1.66
CA PRO A 68 -7.63 -8.83 -0.28
C PRO A 68 -6.30 -8.53 0.39
N GLY A 69 -6.22 -7.44 1.15
CA GLY A 69 -5.00 -6.94 1.77
C GLY A 69 -4.19 -5.95 0.93
N TYR A 70 -4.39 -5.94 -0.41
CA TYR A 70 -3.69 -5.02 -1.33
C TYR A 70 -4.65 -4.08 -2.07
N ILE A 71 -5.92 -4.36 -2.02
CA ILE A 71 -6.96 -3.61 -2.73
C ILE A 71 -7.14 -2.22 -2.13
N ALA A 72 -7.18 -1.21 -2.98
CA ALA A 72 -7.37 0.17 -2.56
C ALA A 72 -8.81 0.44 -2.07
N PRO A 73 -8.98 1.27 -1.01
CA PRO A 73 -10.30 1.51 -0.40
C PRO A 73 -11.37 2.02 -1.38
N GLU A 74 -11.01 2.87 -2.34
CA GLU A 74 -11.94 3.41 -3.33
C GLU A 74 -12.52 2.37 -4.28
N LEU A 75 -11.94 1.18 -4.33
CA LEU A 75 -12.49 0.05 -5.09
C LEU A 75 -13.70 -0.59 -4.41
N PHE A 76 -13.85 -0.39 -3.09
CA PHE A 76 -14.98 -0.88 -2.29
C PHE A 76 -15.94 0.23 -1.87
N TYR A 77 -15.38 1.40 -1.50
CA TYR A 77 -16.12 2.49 -0.91
C TYR A 77 -16.28 3.64 -1.91
N LYS A 78 -17.45 3.76 -2.50
CA LYS A 78 -17.76 4.76 -3.55
C LYS A 78 -17.58 6.22 -3.11
N ASN A 79 -17.61 6.50 -1.79
CA ASN A 79 -17.59 7.86 -1.25
C ASN A 79 -16.19 8.39 -0.90
N ILE A 80 -15.13 7.60 -1.15
CA ILE A 80 -13.75 7.98 -0.79
C ILE A 80 -13.06 8.76 -1.90
N GLY A 81 -13.44 8.50 -3.16
CA GLY A 81 -12.88 9.11 -4.34
C GLY A 81 -13.07 8.26 -5.59
N GLY A 82 -12.73 8.81 -6.75
CA GLY A 82 -12.74 8.08 -8.00
C GLY A 82 -11.59 7.06 -8.09
N VAL A 83 -11.84 5.95 -8.75
CA VAL A 83 -10.80 4.96 -9.06
C VAL A 83 -9.85 5.52 -10.12
N SER A 84 -8.56 5.39 -9.91
CA SER A 84 -7.52 5.86 -10.81
C SER A 84 -6.24 5.02 -10.64
N TYR A 85 -5.17 5.39 -11.33
CA TYR A 85 -3.84 4.79 -11.15
C TYR A 85 -3.34 4.84 -9.68
N LYS A 86 -3.95 5.66 -8.84
CA LYS A 86 -3.67 5.73 -7.39
C LYS A 86 -4.05 4.44 -6.65
N ALA A 87 -4.87 3.58 -7.25
CA ALA A 87 -5.15 2.26 -6.70
C ALA A 87 -3.91 1.35 -6.71
N ASP A 88 -3.12 1.38 -7.79
CA ASP A 88 -1.86 0.64 -7.87
C ASP A 88 -0.81 1.21 -6.88
N VAL A 89 -0.83 2.53 -6.65
CA VAL A 89 0.03 3.17 -5.63
C VAL A 89 -0.30 2.65 -4.24
N TYR A 90 -1.58 2.50 -3.90
CA TYR A 90 -2.00 1.91 -2.63
C TYR A 90 -1.49 0.46 -2.50
N SER A 91 -1.72 -0.36 -3.52
CA SER A 91 -1.28 -1.75 -3.56
C SER A 91 0.25 -1.86 -3.43
N PHE A 92 1.01 -0.96 -4.07
CA PHE A 92 2.45 -0.86 -3.91
C PHE A 92 2.86 -0.49 -2.47
N GLY A 93 2.13 0.43 -1.83
CA GLY A 93 2.35 0.76 -0.41
C GLY A 93 2.17 -0.46 0.50
N MET A 94 1.13 -1.25 0.28
CA MET A 94 0.90 -2.50 1.02
C MET A 94 2.00 -3.54 0.75
N LEU A 95 2.49 -3.63 -0.49
CA LEU A 95 3.65 -4.46 -0.84
C LEU A 95 4.91 -4.03 -0.08
N LEU A 96 5.20 -2.72 0.00
CA LEU A 96 6.34 -2.21 0.79
C LEU A 96 6.20 -2.57 2.27
N MET A 97 5.00 -2.42 2.84
CA MET A 97 4.72 -2.80 4.24
C MET A 97 5.00 -4.29 4.48
N GLU A 98 4.58 -5.17 3.56
CA GLU A 98 4.87 -6.60 3.68
C GLU A 98 6.36 -6.90 3.55
N MET A 99 7.05 -6.25 2.62
CA MET A 99 8.50 -6.42 2.47
C MET A 99 9.26 -6.05 3.75
N VAL A 100 8.88 -4.96 4.40
CA VAL A 100 9.46 -4.52 5.68
C VAL A 100 9.07 -5.46 6.81
N GLY A 101 7.80 -5.84 6.90
CA GLY A 101 7.25 -6.64 8.00
C GLY A 101 7.77 -8.09 8.08
N LYS A 102 8.28 -8.66 6.99
CA LYS A 102 8.89 -10.02 6.98
C LYS A 102 10.28 -10.08 7.59
N ARG A 103 10.91 -8.96 7.89
CA ARG A 103 12.17 -8.93 8.64
C ARG A 103 11.89 -9.03 10.14
N ARG A 104 11.91 -10.28 10.67
CA ARG A 104 11.94 -10.69 12.10
C ARG A 104 10.92 -10.03 13.06
N ASN A 105 10.30 -10.83 13.89
CA ASN A 105 9.43 -10.52 15.03
C ASN A 105 8.03 -9.95 14.75
N PHE A 106 7.68 -9.61 13.52
CA PHE A 106 6.32 -9.17 13.19
C PHE A 106 5.25 -10.27 13.33
N LYS A 107 5.64 -11.56 13.21
CA LYS A 107 4.69 -12.67 13.33
C LYS A 107 4.07 -12.82 14.72
N GLU A 108 4.82 -12.54 15.79
CA GLU A 108 4.28 -12.61 17.16
C GLU A 108 3.33 -11.46 17.45
N PHE A 109 3.62 -10.28 16.88
CA PHE A 109 2.83 -9.08 17.10
C PHE A 109 1.51 -9.09 16.32
N VAL A 110 1.50 -9.61 15.09
CA VAL A 110 0.29 -9.75 14.25
C VAL A 110 -0.72 -10.71 14.90
N ASN A 111 -0.28 -11.74 15.61
CA ASN A 111 -1.18 -12.66 16.31
C ASN A 111 -1.88 -12.04 17.53
N GLN A 112 -1.32 -10.96 18.11
CA GLN A 112 -1.93 -10.24 19.24
C GLN A 112 -2.78 -9.03 18.80
N LEU A 113 -2.59 -8.53 17.58
CA LEU A 113 -3.19 -7.28 17.07
C LEU A 113 -4.02 -7.48 15.80
N SER A 114 -4.64 -8.64 15.61
CA SER A 114 -5.52 -8.93 14.46
C SER A 114 -6.67 -7.91 14.27
N GLU A 115 -6.88 -7.01 15.22
CA GLU A 115 -7.90 -5.95 15.18
C GLU A 115 -7.36 -4.57 14.79
N VAL A 116 -6.02 -4.38 14.71
CA VAL A 116 -5.44 -3.07 14.40
C VAL A 116 -4.91 -3.04 12.97
N TYR A 117 -5.37 -2.08 12.21
CA TYR A 117 -4.87 -1.82 10.85
C TYR A 117 -3.37 -1.55 10.87
N PHE A 118 -2.59 -2.43 10.24
CA PHE A 118 -1.12 -2.42 10.30
C PHE A 118 -0.48 -1.05 9.99
N PRO A 119 -0.91 -0.30 8.96
CA PRO A 119 -0.36 1.03 8.70
C PRO A 119 -0.55 2.03 9.85
N THR A 120 -1.64 1.94 10.60
CA THR A 120 -1.88 2.81 11.77
C THR A 120 -0.92 2.46 12.90
N TRP A 121 -0.73 1.17 13.16
CA TRP A 121 0.17 0.72 14.20
C TRP A 121 1.62 1.17 13.93
N ILE A 122 2.13 0.95 12.71
CA ILE A 122 3.50 1.35 12.37
C ILE A 122 3.68 2.87 12.40
N TYR A 123 2.65 3.63 12.04
CA TYR A 123 2.65 5.08 12.17
C TYR A 123 2.83 5.49 13.63
N ASP A 124 2.06 4.89 14.54
CA ASP A 124 2.10 5.21 15.97
C ASP A 124 3.44 4.86 16.61
N GLN A 125 4.12 3.81 16.15
CA GLN A 125 5.49 3.47 16.59
C GLN A 125 6.47 4.57 16.17
N PHE A 126 6.41 5.03 14.92
CA PHE A 126 7.27 6.10 14.43
C PHE A 126 7.01 7.44 15.14
N ASP A 127 5.75 7.78 15.38
CA ASP A 127 5.35 9.03 16.03
C ASP A 127 5.83 9.11 17.49
N ARG A 128 5.91 7.97 18.17
CA ARG A 128 6.49 7.85 19.54
C ARG A 128 7.99 7.90 19.56
N GLY A 129 8.67 7.95 18.41
CA GLY A 129 10.13 7.86 18.34
C GLY A 129 10.68 6.49 18.73
N GLU A 130 9.82 5.46 18.78
CA GLU A 130 10.24 4.11 19.03
C GLU A 130 10.95 3.57 17.79
N ASP A 131 12.21 3.14 17.92
CA ASP A 131 12.89 2.45 16.83
C ASP A 131 12.19 1.12 16.58
N ILE A 132 11.88 0.85 15.30
CA ILE A 132 11.45 -0.50 14.91
C ILE A 132 12.61 -1.42 15.29
N ASP A 133 12.33 -2.37 16.19
CA ASP A 133 13.32 -3.39 16.56
C ASP A 133 13.60 -4.27 15.32
N LEU A 134 14.66 -3.92 14.63
CA LEU A 134 15.15 -4.65 13.46
C LEU A 134 16.23 -5.68 13.87
N GLY A 135 16.51 -5.82 15.16
CA GLY A 135 17.63 -6.61 15.67
C GLY A 135 18.99 -5.99 15.31
N ASP A 136 20.03 -6.82 15.20
CA ASP A 136 21.40 -6.40 14.87
C ASP A 136 21.53 -6.02 13.39
N VAL A 137 21.06 -4.82 13.03
CA VAL A 137 21.21 -4.24 11.68
C VAL A 137 22.00 -2.95 11.73
N THR A 138 22.69 -2.63 10.64
CA THR A 138 23.46 -1.40 10.50
C THR A 138 22.54 -0.16 10.46
N ASN A 139 23.09 1.02 10.81
CA ASN A 139 22.35 2.28 10.70
C ASN A 139 21.87 2.56 9.26
N VAL A 140 22.65 2.13 8.27
CA VAL A 140 22.25 2.25 6.84
C VAL A 140 21.00 1.44 6.56
N GLU A 141 20.95 0.20 7.03
CA GLU A 141 19.76 -0.66 6.84
C GLU A 141 18.55 -0.12 7.61
N LYS A 142 18.74 0.43 8.81
CA LYS A 142 17.68 1.09 9.58
C LYS A 142 17.09 2.27 8.80
N ASN A 143 17.94 3.11 8.21
CA ASN A 143 17.50 4.25 7.40
C ASN A 143 16.75 3.81 6.15
N ILE A 144 17.19 2.75 5.48
CA ILE A 144 16.48 2.18 4.33
C ILE A 144 15.09 1.69 4.74
N VAL A 145 14.97 0.97 5.84
CA VAL A 145 13.68 0.47 6.33
C VAL A 145 12.77 1.64 6.73
N LYS A 146 13.28 2.62 7.47
CA LYS A 146 12.53 3.84 7.82
C LYS A 146 12.02 4.56 6.58
N LYS A 147 12.86 4.74 5.57
CA LYS A 147 12.49 5.33 4.29
C LYS A 147 11.35 4.55 3.62
N MET A 148 11.48 3.23 3.48
CA MET A 148 10.45 2.37 2.89
C MET A 148 9.12 2.49 3.64
N VAL A 149 9.14 2.55 4.97
CA VAL A 149 7.93 2.72 5.79
C VAL A 149 7.28 4.08 5.54
N ILE A 150 8.04 5.17 5.56
CA ILE A 150 7.49 6.52 5.31
C ILE A 150 6.83 6.58 3.93
N VAL A 151 7.50 6.05 2.90
CA VAL A 151 6.96 6.00 1.53
C VAL A 151 5.71 5.13 1.47
N ALA A 152 5.71 3.98 2.12
CA ALA A 152 4.55 3.10 2.19
C ALA A 152 3.36 3.81 2.85
N LEU A 153 3.57 4.51 3.97
CA LEU A 153 2.54 5.29 4.67
C LEU A 153 1.93 6.40 3.79
N TRP A 154 2.72 7.05 2.92
CA TRP A 154 2.20 7.97 1.92
C TRP A 154 1.35 7.26 0.87
N CYS A 155 1.76 6.08 0.43
CA CYS A 155 1.06 5.31 -0.59
C CYS A 155 -0.29 4.75 -0.10
N VAL A 156 -0.41 4.35 1.19
CA VAL A 156 -1.62 3.73 1.75
C VAL A 156 -2.62 4.73 2.32
N GLN A 157 -2.51 6.01 1.98
CA GLN A 157 -3.50 7.00 2.40
C GLN A 157 -4.89 6.63 1.90
N MET A 158 -5.93 6.84 2.75
CA MET A 158 -7.31 6.49 2.45
C MET A 158 -7.80 7.18 1.17
N LYS A 159 -7.62 8.50 1.06
CA LYS A 159 -8.05 9.29 -0.10
C LYS A 159 -7.03 9.19 -1.23
N PRO A 160 -7.42 8.76 -2.45
CA PRO A 160 -6.49 8.63 -3.59
C PRO A 160 -5.73 9.93 -3.92
N VAL A 161 -6.37 11.08 -3.75
CA VAL A 161 -5.79 12.40 -4.07
C VAL A 161 -4.57 12.75 -3.20
N ILE A 162 -4.48 12.18 -1.99
CA ILE A 162 -3.37 12.43 -1.06
C ILE A 162 -2.16 11.54 -1.42
N ARG A 163 -2.39 10.38 -2.03
CA ARG A 163 -1.31 9.48 -2.42
C ARG A 163 -0.42 10.11 -3.47
N PRO A 164 0.91 9.91 -3.42
CA PRO A 164 1.83 10.38 -4.45
C PRO A 164 1.55 9.71 -5.82
N SER A 165 2.11 10.22 -6.91
CA SER A 165 2.29 9.46 -8.15
C SER A 165 3.46 8.48 -8.00
N MET A 166 3.56 7.46 -8.88
CA MET A 166 4.73 6.56 -8.86
C MET A 166 6.03 7.28 -9.15
N THR A 167 6.03 8.31 -10.00
CA THR A 167 7.18 9.21 -10.19
C THR A 167 7.63 9.82 -8.86
N LYS A 168 6.67 10.35 -8.08
CA LYS A 168 6.98 10.93 -6.77
C LYS A 168 7.43 9.88 -5.75
N VAL A 169 6.87 8.66 -5.80
CA VAL A 169 7.31 7.52 -4.98
C VAL A 169 8.79 7.20 -5.26
N LEU A 170 9.20 7.17 -6.53
CA LEU A 170 10.60 6.95 -6.92
C LEU A 170 11.50 8.04 -6.37
N GLU A 171 11.14 9.32 -6.57
CA GLU A 171 11.89 10.44 -6.01
C GLU A 171 12.06 10.30 -4.49
N MET A 172 11.02 9.90 -3.78
CA MET A 172 11.06 9.69 -2.32
C MET A 172 11.96 8.52 -1.92
N LEU A 173 11.89 7.40 -2.65
CA LEU A 173 12.75 6.23 -2.38
C LEU A 173 14.22 6.55 -2.66
N GLU A 174 14.52 7.36 -3.67
CA GLU A 174 15.88 7.71 -4.08
C GLU A 174 16.45 8.91 -3.28
N SER A 175 15.61 9.71 -2.60
CA SER A 175 16.05 10.86 -1.79
C SER A 175 16.71 10.46 -0.47
N GLU A 176 17.39 11.42 0.19
CA GLU A 176 17.86 11.25 1.55
C GLU A 176 16.68 11.21 2.53
N ILE A 177 16.80 10.40 3.61
CA ILE A 177 15.72 10.17 4.57
C ILE A 177 15.32 11.46 5.31
N GLU A 178 16.25 12.35 5.53
CA GLU A 178 16.08 13.64 6.22
C GLU A 178 15.16 14.60 5.45
N LEU A 179 15.00 14.38 4.14
CA LEU A 179 14.11 15.16 3.29
C LEU A 179 12.67 14.63 3.30
N LEU A 180 12.46 13.43 3.84
CA LEU A 180 11.15 12.82 3.89
C LEU A 180 10.35 13.31 5.11
N LYS A 181 9.13 13.76 4.84
CA LYS A 181 8.17 14.13 5.88
C LYS A 181 7.22 12.97 6.13
N MET A 182 6.85 12.77 7.39
CA MET A 182 5.79 11.83 7.74
C MET A 182 4.46 12.27 7.09
N PRO A 183 3.69 11.33 6.53
CA PRO A 183 2.34 11.62 6.03
C PRO A 183 1.36 11.85 7.20
N PRO A 184 0.12 12.31 6.91
CA PRO A 184 -0.96 12.23 7.88
C PRO A 184 -1.18 10.79 8.35
N ARG A 185 -1.64 10.62 9.61
CA ARG A 185 -1.93 9.31 10.19
C ARG A 185 -2.93 8.55 9.31
N PRO A 186 -2.63 7.33 8.86
CA PRO A 186 -3.58 6.52 8.09
C PRO A 186 -4.80 6.17 8.95
N CYS A 187 -6.00 6.38 8.44
CA CYS A 187 -7.25 6.01 9.10
C CYS A 187 -7.97 4.95 8.29
N LEU A 188 -8.51 3.91 8.95
CA LEU A 188 -9.32 2.85 8.31
C LEU A 188 -10.70 3.33 7.88
N PHE A 189 -11.24 4.35 8.57
CA PHE A 189 -12.59 4.83 8.33
C PHE A 189 -12.57 6.30 7.96
N PRO A 190 -13.21 6.68 6.84
CA PRO A 190 -13.30 8.09 6.42
C PRO A 190 -14.28 8.91 7.25
N PHE A 191 -14.97 8.29 8.20
CA PHE A 191 -15.92 8.96 9.08
C PHE A 191 -15.30 9.07 10.48
N GLU A 192 -14.90 10.27 10.87
CA GLU A 192 -14.88 10.64 12.27
C GLU A 192 -16.30 10.43 12.78
N LEU A 193 -16.48 9.46 13.67
CA LEU A 193 -17.69 9.42 14.48
C LEU A 193 -17.74 10.74 15.23
N PRO A 194 -18.85 11.51 15.19
CA PRO A 194 -19.01 12.67 16.04
C PRO A 194 -18.76 12.22 17.49
N THR A 195 -17.86 12.89 18.16
CA THR A 195 -17.65 12.72 19.60
C THR A 195 -18.90 13.18 20.32
N ALA A 196 -19.84 12.29 20.56
CA ALA A 196 -20.86 12.42 21.62
C ALA A 196 -21.62 11.11 21.76
N ASP A 197 -21.61 10.62 22.99
CA ASP A 197 -22.55 9.72 23.63
C ASP A 197 -22.65 8.25 23.21
N HIS A 198 -22.29 7.45 24.18
CA HIS A 198 -22.52 6.03 24.33
C HIS A 198 -23.85 5.55 23.73
N ALA A 199 -23.78 4.79 22.64
CA ALA A 199 -24.82 3.80 22.33
C ALA A 199 -24.22 2.70 21.42
N ASN A 200 -24.21 1.50 21.95
CA ASN A 200 -24.06 0.20 21.31
C ASN A 200 -24.14 0.18 19.78
N ILE A 201 -22.99 0.18 19.10
CA ILE A 201 -22.92 -0.24 17.71
C ILE A 201 -22.30 -1.64 17.70
N SER A 202 -23.19 -2.61 17.50
CA SER A 202 -22.86 -4.01 17.29
C SER A 202 -21.85 -4.19 16.14
N LEU A 203 -20.81 -4.96 16.38
CA LEU A 203 -19.73 -5.36 15.47
C LEU A 203 -20.22 -6.26 14.29
N ALA A 204 -21.48 -6.18 13.89
CA ALA A 204 -22.14 -7.11 12.97
C ALA A 204 -22.12 -6.70 11.49
N ALA A 205 -21.28 -5.76 11.06
CA ALA A 205 -21.27 -5.30 9.67
C ALA A 205 -19.93 -5.51 8.93
N MET A 206 -19.14 -6.50 9.31
CA MET A 206 -18.11 -7.02 8.41
C MET A 206 -18.72 -8.15 7.58
N PRO A 207 -18.68 -8.10 6.24
CA PRO A 207 -19.04 -9.26 5.44
C PRO A 207 -18.02 -10.35 5.70
N THR A 208 -18.43 -11.39 6.43
CA THR A 208 -17.71 -12.65 6.52
C THR A 208 -17.66 -13.25 5.12
N MET A 209 -16.51 -13.13 4.45
CA MET A 209 -16.26 -13.90 3.24
C MET A 209 -16.00 -15.34 3.64
N SER A 210 -17.03 -16.18 3.50
CA SER A 210 -16.91 -17.63 3.57
C SER A 210 -15.91 -18.10 2.51
N LEU A 211 -14.80 -18.68 2.98
CA LEU A 211 -13.89 -19.50 2.18
C LEU A 211 -14.63 -20.80 1.82
N GLU A 212 -15.33 -20.83 0.69
CA GLU A 212 -15.69 -22.10 0.07
C GLU A 212 -14.46 -22.61 -0.70
N ALA A 213 -13.81 -23.59 -0.07
CA ALA A 213 -12.85 -24.47 -0.74
C ALA A 213 -13.59 -25.24 -1.85
N ARG A 214 -13.26 -24.99 -3.10
CA ARG A 214 -13.59 -25.92 -4.18
C ARG A 214 -12.41 -26.87 -4.35
N THR A 215 -12.69 -28.13 -4.02
CA THR A 215 -11.94 -29.33 -4.39
C THR A 215 -11.73 -29.42 -5.90
#